data_7a800a914ee19b058b797b1f7ca49343
#
_entry.id   7a800a914ee19b058b797b1f7ca49343
#
_cell.length_a   1.000
_cell.length_b   1.000
_cell.length_c   1.000
_cell.angle_alpha   90.00
_cell.angle_beta   90.00
_cell.angle_gamma   90.00
#
_symmetry.space_group_name_H-M   'P 1'
#
loop_
_entity.id
_entity.type
_entity.pdbx_description
1 polymer ?
#
loop_
_entity_poly.entity_id
_entity_poly.type
_entity_poly.pdbx_seq_one_letter_code
_entity_poly.pdbx_strand_id
1 'polypeptide(L)'
;MKDCKPTYTPLQHNLKLTPVQPGETPIPEMTIDRKRVSYLTIIGSLMYAMLGTRLDLAFAVGLLSCFSAAPTSAHWEAAKRTLRYLQATKDMELVYDGSDVAIDMDFHGYSDADWSSDLDTSRSTSGYIFISNRAAISWASKRQSMVALSSTESEYIGLSITGQHIQWLRTFFDEIGQSQSGPTELNCNNQAAIILCKDPQFRARTKHIQWERQ
;
A
#
# COMPACT_ATOMS: atom_id res chain seq x y z
N MET A 1 -9.00 24.22 4.48
CA MET A 1 -7.57 24.00 4.10
C MET A 1 -7.20 24.61 2.74
N LYS A 2 -8.03 25.49 2.17
CA LYS A 2 -7.74 26.12 0.87
C LYS A 2 -6.41 26.89 0.84
N ASP A 3 -6.06 27.56 1.93
CA ASP A 3 -4.87 28.43 2.05
C ASP A 3 -3.74 27.77 2.83
N CYS A 4 -3.68 26.42 2.86
CA CYS A 4 -2.63 25.71 3.58
C CYS A 4 -1.33 25.67 2.76
N LYS A 5 -0.19 25.73 3.46
CA LYS A 5 1.13 25.57 2.83
C LYS A 5 1.21 24.17 2.15
N PRO A 6 1.47 24.10 0.83
CA PRO A 6 1.55 22.84 0.11
C PRO A 6 2.69 21.96 0.59
N THR A 7 2.55 20.64 0.41
CA THR A 7 3.61 19.66 0.62
C THR A 7 3.66 18.70 -0.58
N TYR A 8 4.85 18.19 -0.90
CA TYR A 8 5.06 17.35 -2.08
C TYR A 8 5.28 15.88 -1.76
N THR A 9 5.13 15.51 -0.48
CA THR A 9 5.12 14.11 -0.02
C THR A 9 3.99 13.91 0.98
N PRO A 10 3.26 12.78 0.93
CA PRO A 10 2.12 12.54 1.81
C PRO A 10 2.55 12.44 3.29
N LEU A 11 3.71 11.84 3.57
CA LEU A 11 4.31 11.77 4.90
C LEU A 11 5.69 12.43 4.92
N GLN A 12 6.15 12.77 6.10
CA GLN A 12 7.51 13.23 6.32
C GLN A 12 8.48 12.04 6.20
N HIS A 13 9.66 12.28 5.61
CA HIS A 13 10.69 11.26 5.55
C HIS A 13 11.10 10.81 6.96
N ASN A 14 11.32 9.51 7.14
CA ASN A 14 11.65 8.91 8.45
C ASN A 14 10.66 9.23 9.59
N LEU A 15 9.41 9.51 9.27
CA LEU A 15 8.37 9.71 10.28
C LEU A 15 8.16 8.41 11.06
N LYS A 16 8.33 8.51 12.38
CA LYS A 16 8.06 7.44 13.33
C LYS A 16 6.80 7.78 14.11
N LEU A 17 5.76 7.01 13.93
CA LEU A 17 4.52 7.11 14.70
C LEU A 17 4.44 5.93 15.66
N THR A 18 4.06 6.20 16.89
CA THR A 18 3.91 5.19 17.94
C THR A 18 2.50 5.25 18.52
N PRO A 19 1.95 4.16 19.05
CA PRO A 19 0.71 4.18 19.80
C PRO A 19 0.74 5.18 20.94
N VAL A 20 -0.43 5.56 21.43
CA VAL A 20 -0.57 6.43 22.61
C VAL A 20 0.22 5.86 23.79
N GLN A 21 1.07 6.69 24.39
CA GLN A 21 1.91 6.29 25.50
C GLN A 21 1.16 6.41 26.85
N PRO A 22 1.57 5.68 27.90
CA PRO A 22 0.99 5.82 29.22
C PRO A 22 1.04 7.28 29.69
N GLY A 23 -0.13 7.85 30.03
CA GLY A 23 -0.28 9.25 30.45
C GLY A 23 -0.57 10.24 29.30
N GLU A 24 -0.51 9.83 28.05
CA GLU A 24 -0.94 10.62 26.91
C GLU A 24 -2.46 10.48 26.68
N THR A 25 -3.13 11.57 26.36
CA THR A 25 -4.58 11.55 26.11
C THR A 25 -4.84 11.46 24.61
N PRO A 26 -5.60 10.47 24.13
CA PRO A 26 -6.03 10.40 22.74
C PRO A 26 -6.87 11.62 22.34
N ILE A 27 -6.70 12.06 21.11
CA ILE A 27 -7.43 13.19 20.52
C ILE A 27 -8.29 12.67 19.34
N PRO A 28 -9.48 12.10 19.61
CA PRO A 28 -10.31 11.51 18.55
C PRO A 28 -10.90 12.56 17.62
N GLU A 29 -11.04 13.80 18.09
CA GLU A 29 -11.62 14.91 17.33
C GLU A 29 -10.79 16.18 17.47
N MET A 30 -10.76 16.99 16.42
CA MET A 30 -10.09 18.28 16.38
C MET A 30 -10.92 19.32 15.61
N THR A 31 -10.74 20.58 15.90
CA THR A 31 -11.37 21.66 15.13
C THR A 31 -10.48 22.04 13.95
N ILE A 32 -11.00 21.89 12.74
CA ILE A 32 -10.35 22.31 11.48
C ILE A 32 -11.32 23.25 10.74
N ASP A 33 -10.84 24.44 10.37
CA ASP A 33 -11.64 25.47 9.67
C ASP A 33 -13.00 25.73 10.37
N ARG A 34 -12.99 25.87 11.71
CA ARG A 34 -14.17 26.08 12.56
C ARG A 34 -15.17 24.93 12.61
N LYS A 35 -14.83 23.77 12.05
CA LYS A 35 -15.64 22.54 12.12
C LYS A 35 -14.97 21.50 13.00
N ARG A 36 -15.76 20.81 13.81
CA ARG A 36 -15.31 19.66 14.57
C ARG A 36 -15.24 18.45 13.63
N VAL A 37 -14.08 17.82 13.54
CA VAL A 37 -13.83 16.70 12.63
C VAL A 37 -13.20 15.57 13.42
N SER A 38 -13.66 14.33 13.24
CA SER A 38 -13.02 13.17 13.83
C SER A 38 -11.83 12.70 12.99
N TYR A 39 -10.82 12.13 13.64
CA TYR A 39 -9.67 11.53 12.97
C TYR A 39 -10.12 10.45 11.98
N LEU A 40 -11.04 9.58 12.42
CA LEU A 40 -11.59 8.51 11.60
C LEU A 40 -12.26 9.01 10.31
N THR A 41 -12.94 10.15 10.35
CA THR A 41 -13.54 10.78 9.17
C THR A 41 -12.48 11.19 8.15
N ILE A 42 -11.36 11.75 8.61
CA ILE A 42 -10.25 12.13 7.71
C ILE A 42 -9.63 10.89 7.08
N ILE A 43 -9.31 9.87 7.90
CA ILE A 43 -8.71 8.64 7.38
C ILE A 43 -9.64 7.93 6.40
N GLY A 44 -10.95 7.86 6.69
CA GLY A 44 -11.94 7.30 5.76
C GLY A 44 -12.04 8.07 4.43
N SER A 45 -11.97 9.39 4.48
CA SER A 45 -11.95 10.22 3.26
C SER A 45 -10.70 10.05 2.43
N LEU A 46 -9.53 9.94 3.08
CA LEU A 46 -8.26 9.66 2.41
C LEU A 46 -8.24 8.25 1.82
N MET A 47 -8.82 7.27 2.52
CA MET A 47 -8.96 5.89 2.05
C MET A 47 -9.85 5.83 0.79
N TYR A 48 -10.94 6.57 0.76
CA TYR A 48 -11.80 6.65 -0.43
C TYR A 48 -11.03 7.20 -1.64
N ALA A 49 -10.27 8.28 -1.47
CA ALA A 49 -9.43 8.84 -2.53
C ALA A 49 -8.34 7.84 -2.99
N MET A 50 -7.68 7.17 -2.03
CA MET A 50 -6.67 6.15 -2.29
C MET A 50 -7.21 5.00 -3.13
N LEU A 51 -8.37 4.48 -2.78
CA LEU A 51 -8.99 3.36 -3.49
C LEU A 51 -9.47 3.73 -4.89
N GLY A 52 -9.86 4.99 -5.11
CA GLY A 52 -10.35 5.47 -6.39
C GLY A 52 -9.25 5.69 -7.41
N THR A 53 -8.33 6.61 -7.15
CA THR A 53 -7.34 7.08 -8.14
C THR A 53 -6.00 7.50 -7.54
N ARG A 54 -5.86 7.55 -6.21
CA ARG A 54 -4.69 8.11 -5.53
C ARG A 54 -3.87 7.01 -4.84
N LEU A 55 -3.31 6.12 -5.66
CA LEU A 55 -2.42 5.03 -5.19
C LEU A 55 -1.21 5.54 -4.39
N ASP A 56 -0.75 6.73 -4.66
CA ASP A 56 0.33 7.43 -3.96
C ASP A 56 0.06 7.67 -2.48
N LEU A 57 -1.19 7.58 -2.05
CA LEU A 57 -1.61 7.67 -0.65
C LEU A 57 -1.60 6.30 0.08
N ALA A 58 -1.40 5.18 -0.62
CA ALA A 58 -1.65 3.85 -0.07
C ALA A 58 -0.84 3.58 1.22
N PHE A 59 0.45 3.86 1.20
CA PHE A 59 1.31 3.70 2.38
C PHE A 59 0.89 4.63 3.52
N ALA A 60 0.66 5.92 3.22
CA ALA A 60 0.32 6.92 4.21
C ALA A 60 -1.00 6.60 4.92
N VAL A 61 -2.03 6.23 4.15
CA VAL A 61 -3.35 5.86 4.68
C VAL A 61 -3.26 4.56 5.47
N GLY A 62 -2.54 3.56 4.96
CA GLY A 62 -2.28 2.30 5.65
C GLY A 62 -1.66 2.52 7.04
N LEU A 63 -0.58 3.31 7.11
CA LEU A 63 0.09 3.65 8.36
C LEU A 63 -0.83 4.42 9.32
N LEU A 64 -1.47 5.50 8.87
CA LEU A 64 -2.31 6.35 9.71
C LEU A 64 -3.55 5.62 10.22
N SER A 65 -4.10 4.69 9.46
CA SER A 65 -5.27 3.90 9.85
C SER A 65 -5.01 3.02 11.08
N CYS A 66 -3.77 2.60 11.32
CA CYS A 66 -3.39 1.82 12.49
C CYS A 66 -3.66 2.55 13.82
N PHE A 67 -3.72 3.87 13.81
CA PHE A 67 -3.92 4.71 14.99
C PHE A 67 -5.34 5.26 15.13
N SER A 68 -6.30 4.76 14.35
CA SER A 68 -7.67 5.29 14.33
C SER A 68 -8.43 5.12 15.65
N ALA A 69 -8.07 4.13 16.46
CA ALA A 69 -8.71 3.88 17.77
C ALA A 69 -8.31 4.91 18.83
N ALA A 70 -7.04 5.37 18.81
CA ALA A 70 -6.48 6.27 19.82
C ALA A 70 -5.45 7.23 19.20
N PRO A 71 -5.88 8.18 18.34
CA PRO A 71 -4.96 9.09 17.68
C PRO A 71 -4.41 10.14 18.64
N THR A 72 -3.12 10.48 18.52
CA THR A 72 -2.45 11.54 19.26
C THR A 72 -2.25 12.80 18.39
N SER A 73 -1.69 13.86 18.94
CA SER A 73 -1.35 15.07 18.19
C SER A 73 -0.39 14.79 17.01
N ALA A 74 0.56 13.86 17.19
CA ALA A 74 1.49 13.47 16.13
C ALA A 74 0.76 12.83 14.93
N HIS A 75 -0.22 11.95 15.20
CA HIS A 75 -1.05 11.34 14.16
C HIS A 75 -1.88 12.39 13.41
N TRP A 76 -2.42 13.38 14.13
CA TRP A 76 -3.14 14.50 13.52
C TRP A 76 -2.25 15.36 12.62
N GLU A 77 -1.03 15.67 13.03
CA GLU A 77 -0.11 16.44 12.20
C GLU A 77 0.25 15.67 10.91
N ALA A 78 0.47 14.36 11.02
CA ALA A 78 0.71 13.52 9.86
C ALA A 78 -0.52 13.46 8.92
N ALA A 79 -1.72 13.30 9.45
CA ALA A 79 -2.96 13.32 8.66
C ALA A 79 -3.19 14.68 7.97
N LYS A 80 -2.96 15.79 8.69
CA LYS A 80 -3.03 17.14 8.10
C LYS A 80 -1.97 17.35 7.01
N ARG A 81 -0.78 16.75 7.16
CA ARG A 81 0.24 16.78 6.11
C ARG A 81 -0.24 16.05 4.87
N THR A 82 -0.84 14.87 5.01
CA THR A 82 -1.40 14.11 3.88
C THR A 82 -2.50 14.90 3.17
N LEU A 83 -3.36 15.62 3.91
CA LEU A 83 -4.35 16.51 3.31
C LEU A 83 -3.72 17.69 2.55
N ARG A 84 -2.61 18.24 3.06
CA ARG A 84 -1.87 19.32 2.35
C ARG A 84 -1.21 18.81 1.07
N TYR A 85 -0.70 17.57 1.10
CA TYR A 85 -0.21 16.88 -0.08
C TYR A 85 -1.32 16.70 -1.13
N LEU A 86 -2.47 16.20 -0.70
CA LEU A 86 -3.63 16.02 -1.59
C LEU A 86 -4.08 17.36 -2.21
N GLN A 87 -4.09 18.44 -1.42
CA GLN A 87 -4.40 19.79 -1.93
C GLN A 87 -3.38 20.28 -2.95
N ALA A 88 -2.10 20.00 -2.74
CA ALA A 88 -1.02 20.40 -3.64
C ALA A 88 -1.02 19.59 -4.96
N THR A 89 -1.57 18.39 -4.93
CA THR A 89 -1.56 17.44 -6.06
C THR A 89 -2.99 17.10 -6.54
N LYS A 90 -3.94 18.01 -6.33
CA LYS A 90 -5.36 17.79 -6.67
C LYS A 90 -5.62 17.60 -8.17
N ASP A 91 -4.71 18.11 -9.00
CA ASP A 91 -4.81 18.06 -10.46
C ASP A 91 -4.02 16.86 -11.04
N MET A 92 -3.49 15.96 -10.18
CA MET A 92 -2.91 14.70 -10.63
C MET A 92 -4.01 13.72 -11.03
N GLU A 93 -3.85 13.14 -12.21
CA GLU A 93 -4.81 12.22 -12.81
C GLU A 93 -4.20 10.83 -12.96
N LEU A 94 -5.03 9.80 -12.90
CA LEU A 94 -4.71 8.45 -13.33
C LEU A 94 -5.21 8.30 -14.77
N VAL A 95 -4.29 8.31 -15.73
CA VAL A 95 -4.61 8.35 -17.16
C VAL A 95 -4.36 6.99 -17.80
N TYR A 96 -5.39 6.41 -18.40
CA TYR A 96 -5.28 5.22 -19.24
C TYR A 96 -5.18 5.67 -20.71
N ASP A 97 -4.03 5.38 -21.34
CA ASP A 97 -3.79 5.77 -22.71
C ASP A 97 -4.23 4.64 -23.66
N GLY A 98 -5.28 4.91 -24.43
CA GLY A 98 -5.80 4.01 -25.45
C GLY A 98 -5.57 4.47 -26.88
N SER A 99 -4.67 5.44 -27.10
CA SER A 99 -4.47 6.12 -28.40
C SER A 99 -3.67 5.30 -29.42
N ASP A 100 -2.88 4.32 -29.01
CA ASP A 100 -2.03 3.53 -29.89
C ASP A 100 -2.34 2.03 -29.81
N VAL A 101 -3.00 1.50 -30.88
CA VAL A 101 -3.11 0.07 -31.18
C VAL A 101 -4.06 -0.73 -30.28
N ALA A 102 -4.51 -1.90 -30.78
CA ALA A 102 -5.40 -2.82 -30.07
C ALA A 102 -5.14 -2.83 -28.56
N ILE A 103 -6.18 -2.53 -27.79
CA ILE A 103 -6.13 -2.49 -26.32
C ILE A 103 -5.52 -3.80 -25.83
N ASP A 104 -4.23 -3.73 -25.45
CA ASP A 104 -3.54 -4.85 -24.84
C ASP A 104 -3.94 -4.86 -23.35
N MET A 105 -4.82 -5.79 -23.00
CA MET A 105 -5.29 -5.97 -21.63
C MET A 105 -4.31 -6.77 -20.77
N ASP A 106 -3.16 -7.19 -21.33
CA ASP A 106 -2.11 -7.83 -20.56
C ASP A 106 -1.58 -6.84 -19.49
N PHE A 107 -1.33 -7.37 -18.31
CA PHE A 107 -0.84 -6.60 -17.20
C PHE A 107 0.44 -7.21 -16.61
N HIS A 108 1.24 -6.36 -16.02
CA HIS A 108 2.43 -6.75 -15.27
C HIS A 108 2.42 -6.12 -13.87
N GLY A 109 3.18 -6.69 -12.96
CA GLY A 109 3.19 -6.27 -11.56
C GLY A 109 4.58 -5.93 -11.03
N TYR A 110 4.58 -5.16 -9.95
CA TYR A 110 5.73 -4.88 -9.10
C TYR A 110 5.38 -5.23 -7.67
N SER A 111 6.32 -5.85 -6.96
CA SER A 111 6.21 -6.17 -5.54
C SER A 111 7.44 -5.67 -4.80
N ASP A 112 7.22 -5.12 -3.61
CA ASP A 112 8.26 -4.63 -2.72
C ASP A 112 7.84 -4.84 -1.26
N ALA A 113 8.81 -4.94 -0.34
CA ALA A 113 8.51 -5.06 1.07
C ALA A 113 9.49 -4.26 1.93
N ASP A 114 8.96 -3.34 2.73
CA ASP A 114 9.72 -2.58 3.72
C ASP A 114 9.88 -3.40 5.01
N TRP A 115 11.08 -3.99 5.19
CA TRP A 115 11.36 -4.90 6.30
C TRP A 115 11.33 -4.20 7.65
N SER A 116 10.53 -4.77 8.61
CA SER A 116 10.45 -4.31 9.99
C SER A 116 10.13 -2.82 10.14
N SER A 117 9.28 -2.29 9.27
CA SER A 117 8.93 -0.86 9.26
C SER A 117 8.03 -0.44 10.43
N ASP A 118 7.29 -1.37 11.01
CA ASP A 118 6.46 -1.13 12.19
C ASP A 118 7.30 -1.27 13.47
N LEU A 119 7.54 -0.16 14.17
CA LEU A 119 8.38 -0.12 15.36
C LEU A 119 7.82 -0.89 16.56
N ASP A 120 6.49 -1.04 16.66
CA ASP A 120 5.85 -1.69 17.80
C ASP A 120 5.80 -3.20 17.65
N THR A 121 5.53 -3.68 16.45
CA THR A 121 5.31 -5.10 16.17
C THR A 121 6.44 -5.73 15.36
N SER A 122 7.42 -4.95 14.90
CA SER A 122 8.50 -5.38 13.99
C SER A 122 7.99 -6.02 12.69
N ARG A 123 6.74 -5.78 12.33
CA ARG A 123 6.15 -6.30 11.10
C ARG A 123 6.56 -5.45 9.91
N SER A 124 6.74 -6.13 8.80
CA SER A 124 7.03 -5.52 7.50
C SER A 124 5.76 -5.00 6.84
N THR A 125 5.92 -4.10 5.89
CA THR A 125 4.82 -3.64 5.03
C THR A 125 5.09 -4.12 3.61
N SER A 126 4.17 -4.89 3.02
CA SER A 126 4.23 -5.28 1.61
C SER A 126 3.46 -4.28 0.76
N GLY A 127 4.03 -3.94 -0.39
CA GLY A 127 3.40 -3.15 -1.43
C GLY A 127 3.37 -3.90 -2.75
N TYR A 128 2.31 -3.71 -3.53
CA TYR A 128 2.26 -4.12 -4.91
C TYR A 128 1.48 -3.13 -5.76
N ILE A 129 1.80 -3.14 -7.05
CA ILE A 129 1.10 -2.39 -8.08
C ILE A 129 1.02 -3.24 -9.35
N PHE A 130 -0.13 -3.24 -10.00
CA PHE A 130 -0.34 -3.83 -11.32
C PHE A 130 -0.66 -2.73 -12.33
N ILE A 131 -0.01 -2.82 -13.47
CA ILE A 131 -0.10 -1.84 -14.54
C ILE A 131 -0.61 -2.52 -15.81
N SER A 132 -1.60 -1.91 -16.44
CA SER A 132 -2.09 -2.22 -17.78
C SER A 132 -2.37 -0.90 -18.51
N ASN A 133 -2.17 -0.85 -19.81
CA ASN A 133 -2.37 0.38 -20.61
C ASN A 133 -1.68 1.61 -20.00
N ARG A 134 -0.44 1.45 -19.52
CA ARG A 134 0.40 2.50 -18.91
C ARG A 134 -0.11 3.10 -17.60
N ALA A 135 -1.18 2.56 -17.03
CA ALA A 135 -1.73 3.04 -15.77
C ALA A 135 -1.96 1.91 -14.76
N ALA A 136 -1.99 2.28 -13.47
CA ALA A 136 -2.25 1.34 -12.40
C ALA A 136 -3.71 0.88 -12.42
N ILE A 137 -3.93 -0.44 -12.44
CA ILE A 137 -5.26 -1.07 -12.39
C ILE A 137 -5.57 -1.66 -11.01
N SER A 138 -4.55 -2.00 -10.23
CA SER A 138 -4.69 -2.49 -8.86
C SER A 138 -3.44 -2.21 -8.05
N TRP A 139 -3.59 -1.90 -6.78
CA TRP A 139 -2.48 -1.62 -5.86
C TRP A 139 -2.88 -1.89 -4.42
N ALA A 140 -1.88 -2.15 -3.58
CA ALA A 140 -2.05 -2.15 -2.14
C ALA A 140 -0.74 -1.81 -1.43
N SER A 141 -0.88 -1.30 -0.21
CA SER A 141 0.18 -1.25 0.78
C SER A 141 -0.40 -1.77 2.08
N LYS A 142 0.11 -2.92 2.57
CA LYS A 142 -0.47 -3.63 3.69
C LYS A 142 0.61 -4.16 4.62
N ARG A 143 0.43 -3.95 5.93
CA ARG A 143 1.27 -4.57 6.95
C ARG A 143 1.10 -6.08 6.94
N GLN A 144 2.21 -6.81 6.99
CA GLN A 144 2.22 -8.28 7.02
C GLN A 144 1.61 -8.80 8.33
N SER A 145 1.00 -9.97 8.27
CA SER A 145 0.37 -10.62 9.43
C SER A 145 1.39 -11.23 10.39
N MET A 146 2.59 -11.56 9.88
CA MET A 146 3.70 -12.17 10.62
C MET A 146 4.93 -11.28 10.62
N VAL A 147 5.87 -11.58 11.51
CA VAL A 147 7.18 -10.93 11.57
C VAL A 147 8.17 -11.72 10.71
N ALA A 148 8.75 -11.06 9.72
CA ALA A 148 9.80 -11.63 8.89
C ALA A 148 11.16 -11.52 9.59
N LEU A 149 11.95 -12.62 9.57
CA LEU A 149 13.27 -12.69 10.22
C LEU A 149 14.39 -12.06 9.38
N SER A 150 14.10 -11.73 8.14
CA SER A 150 15.05 -11.07 7.22
C SER A 150 14.32 -10.27 6.15
N SER A 151 15.05 -9.36 5.49
CA SER A 151 14.52 -8.64 4.32
C SER A 151 14.10 -9.59 3.19
N THR A 152 14.89 -10.65 2.95
CA THR A 152 14.56 -11.66 1.93
C THR A 152 13.25 -12.39 2.25
N GLU A 153 13.01 -12.72 3.52
CA GLU A 153 11.76 -13.35 3.94
C GLU A 153 10.56 -12.39 3.80
N SER A 154 10.74 -11.13 4.18
CA SER A 154 9.73 -10.08 3.99
C SER A 154 9.34 -9.92 2.51
N GLU A 155 10.32 -9.88 1.62
CA GLU A 155 10.09 -9.84 0.17
C GLU A 155 9.41 -11.10 -0.36
N TYR A 156 9.81 -12.27 0.13
CA TYR A 156 9.18 -13.53 -0.26
C TYR A 156 7.69 -13.58 0.15
N ILE A 157 7.35 -13.08 1.35
CA ILE A 157 5.96 -12.92 1.79
C ILE A 157 5.21 -11.94 0.86
N GLY A 158 5.84 -10.81 0.51
CA GLY A 158 5.30 -9.84 -0.44
C GLY A 158 4.99 -10.47 -1.79
N LEU A 159 5.93 -11.24 -2.35
CA LEU A 159 5.74 -11.98 -3.61
C LEU A 159 4.61 -13.01 -3.52
N SER A 160 4.45 -13.69 -2.38
CA SER A 160 3.34 -14.63 -2.16
C SER A 160 1.98 -13.95 -2.22
N ILE A 161 1.83 -12.82 -1.51
CA ILE A 161 0.59 -12.01 -1.49
C ILE A 161 0.29 -11.48 -2.91
N THR A 162 1.31 -10.97 -3.59
CA THR A 162 1.18 -10.44 -4.94
C THR A 162 0.80 -11.54 -5.94
N GLY A 163 1.37 -12.74 -5.81
CA GLY A 163 1.04 -13.90 -6.64
C GLY A 163 -0.41 -14.35 -6.49
N GLN A 164 -0.95 -14.34 -5.27
CA GLN A 164 -2.38 -14.61 -5.03
C GLN A 164 -3.27 -13.57 -5.73
N HIS A 165 -2.87 -12.30 -5.68
CA HIS A 165 -3.61 -11.24 -6.35
C HIS A 165 -3.54 -11.33 -7.88
N ILE A 166 -2.41 -11.79 -8.45
CA ILE A 166 -2.31 -12.11 -9.88
C ILE A 166 -3.34 -13.16 -10.28
N GLN A 167 -3.45 -14.24 -9.51
CA GLN A 167 -4.44 -15.29 -9.80
C GLN A 167 -5.86 -14.74 -9.78
N TRP A 168 -6.19 -13.91 -8.80
CA TRP A 168 -7.49 -13.26 -8.73
C TRP A 168 -7.75 -12.34 -9.94
N LEU A 169 -6.78 -11.49 -10.32
CA LEU A 169 -6.89 -10.61 -11.48
C LEU A 169 -7.08 -11.42 -12.77
N ARG A 170 -6.31 -12.49 -12.96
CA ARG A 170 -6.46 -13.36 -14.16
C ARG A 170 -7.85 -13.96 -14.23
N THR A 171 -8.38 -14.49 -13.13
CA THR A 171 -9.75 -15.01 -13.08
C THR A 171 -10.77 -13.90 -13.40
N PHE A 172 -10.60 -12.72 -12.84
CA PHE A 172 -11.48 -11.58 -13.13
C PHE A 172 -11.44 -11.19 -14.62
N PHE A 173 -10.25 -11.11 -15.21
CA PHE A 173 -10.11 -10.82 -16.65
C PHE A 173 -10.72 -11.91 -17.53
N ASP A 174 -10.60 -13.18 -17.15
CA ASP A 174 -11.27 -14.30 -17.84
C ASP A 174 -12.79 -14.16 -17.80
N GLU A 175 -13.36 -13.82 -16.64
CA GLU A 175 -14.81 -13.64 -16.46
C GLU A 175 -15.38 -12.49 -17.30
N ILE A 176 -14.61 -11.42 -17.52
CA ILE A 176 -15.03 -10.31 -18.41
C ILE A 176 -14.66 -10.53 -19.89
N GLY A 177 -14.17 -11.73 -20.26
CA GLY A 177 -13.84 -12.08 -21.64
C GLY A 177 -12.51 -11.50 -22.15
N GLN A 178 -11.60 -11.13 -21.25
CA GLN A 178 -10.28 -10.56 -21.55
C GLN A 178 -9.16 -11.46 -20.99
N SER A 179 -9.14 -12.72 -21.42
CA SER A 179 -8.13 -13.69 -20.96
C SER A 179 -6.72 -13.28 -21.29
N GLN A 180 -5.82 -13.45 -20.30
CA GLN A 180 -4.40 -13.15 -20.46
C GLN A 180 -3.72 -14.21 -21.34
N SER A 181 -3.01 -13.79 -22.39
CA SER A 181 -2.46 -14.69 -23.41
C SER A 181 -1.21 -15.46 -22.93
N GLY A 182 -0.50 -14.96 -21.94
CA GLY A 182 0.75 -15.50 -21.42
C GLY A 182 0.86 -15.49 -19.91
N PRO A 183 2.05 -15.82 -19.35
CA PRO A 183 2.32 -15.67 -17.94
C PRO A 183 2.42 -14.19 -17.58
N THR A 184 1.83 -13.79 -16.45
CA THR A 184 1.94 -12.42 -15.95
C THR A 184 3.33 -12.17 -15.38
N GLU A 185 4.01 -11.15 -15.88
CA GLU A 185 5.31 -10.72 -15.38
C GLU A 185 5.19 -10.05 -14.01
N LEU A 186 6.00 -10.50 -13.06
CA LEU A 186 6.11 -9.92 -11.73
C LEU A 186 7.54 -9.48 -11.44
N ASN A 187 7.74 -8.20 -11.21
CA ASN A 187 9.02 -7.59 -10.93
C ASN A 187 9.27 -7.44 -9.42
N CYS A 188 10.45 -7.85 -8.96
CA CYS A 188 10.93 -7.70 -7.59
C CYS A 188 12.41 -7.32 -7.61
N ASN A 189 12.83 -6.46 -6.71
CA ASN A 189 14.23 -6.00 -6.63
C ASN A 189 15.15 -6.94 -5.81
N ASN A 190 14.61 -7.93 -5.09
CA ASN A 190 15.36 -8.82 -4.23
C ASN A 190 15.70 -10.15 -4.94
N GLN A 191 16.96 -10.28 -5.41
CA GLN A 191 17.43 -11.47 -6.13
C GLN A 191 17.31 -12.75 -5.29
N ALA A 192 17.55 -12.68 -3.97
CA ALA A 192 17.46 -13.84 -3.10
C ALA A 192 16.00 -14.33 -2.97
N ALA A 193 15.04 -13.42 -2.88
CA ALA A 193 13.61 -13.76 -2.87
C ALA A 193 13.19 -14.39 -4.21
N ILE A 194 13.68 -13.87 -5.34
CA ILE A 194 13.43 -14.44 -6.67
C ILE A 194 13.95 -15.87 -6.78
N ILE A 195 15.18 -16.13 -6.28
CA ILE A 195 15.76 -17.48 -6.27
C ILE A 195 14.91 -18.44 -5.42
N LEU A 196 14.46 -18.00 -4.22
CA LEU A 196 13.58 -18.79 -3.36
C LEU A 196 12.26 -19.16 -4.05
N CYS A 197 11.71 -18.27 -4.87
CA CYS A 197 10.50 -18.55 -5.63
C CYS A 197 10.71 -19.57 -6.76
N LYS A 198 11.88 -19.50 -7.44
CA LYS A 198 12.16 -20.31 -8.62
C LYS A 198 12.67 -21.72 -8.29
N ASP A 199 13.41 -21.89 -7.19
CA ASP A 199 14.05 -23.16 -6.85
C ASP A 199 13.22 -23.98 -5.84
N PRO A 200 12.70 -25.16 -6.24
CA PRO A 200 11.94 -26.04 -5.36
C PRO A 200 12.73 -26.55 -4.15
N GLN A 201 14.07 -26.59 -4.19
CA GLN A 201 14.90 -27.09 -3.10
C GLN A 201 14.80 -26.19 -1.85
N PHE A 202 14.52 -24.91 -2.02
CA PHE A 202 14.36 -23.96 -0.91
C PHE A 202 12.98 -23.99 -0.25
N ARG A 203 12.00 -24.72 -0.81
CA ARG A 203 10.65 -24.85 -0.21
C ARG A 203 10.67 -25.39 1.23
N ALA A 204 11.67 -26.21 1.58
CA ALA A 204 11.80 -26.71 2.95
C ALA A 204 12.09 -25.60 3.97
N ARG A 205 12.78 -24.52 3.57
CA ARG A 205 13.13 -23.37 4.42
C ARG A 205 12.00 -22.36 4.55
N THR A 206 11.03 -22.36 3.65
CA THR A 206 9.90 -21.43 3.60
C THR A 206 8.57 -22.07 3.97
N LYS A 207 8.60 -23.29 4.55
CA LYS A 207 7.38 -24.03 4.93
C LYS A 207 6.46 -23.26 5.88
N HIS A 208 7.01 -22.46 6.77
CA HIS A 208 6.26 -21.62 7.70
C HIS A 208 5.50 -20.47 7.02
N ILE A 209 5.91 -20.09 5.80
CA ILE A 209 5.28 -19.05 4.98
C ILE A 209 4.18 -19.64 4.07
N GLN A 210 4.20 -20.96 3.83
CA GLN A 210 3.20 -21.63 2.97
C GLN A 210 1.77 -21.62 3.54
N TRP A 211 1.59 -21.12 4.74
CA TRP A 211 0.32 -21.05 5.45
C TRP A 211 -0.73 -20.17 4.75
N GLU A 212 -0.32 -19.25 3.91
CA GLU A 212 -1.22 -18.34 3.18
C GLU A 212 -1.75 -18.91 1.85
N ARG A 213 -1.56 -20.21 1.61
CA ARG A 213 -2.00 -20.89 0.36
C ARG A 213 -3.38 -21.56 0.43
N GLN A 214 -4.16 -21.32 1.49
CA GLN A 214 -5.52 -21.90 1.60
C GLN A 214 -6.58 -20.85 1.34
#